data_8ad14b7da7d4050b3d62b87f61fa5fdb
#
_entry.id   8ad14b7da7d4050b3d62b87f61fa5fdb
#
_cell.length_a   1.000
_cell.length_b   1.000
_cell.length_c   1.000
_cell.angle_alpha   90.00
_cell.angle_beta   90.00
_cell.angle_gamma   90.00
#
_symmetry.space_group_name_H-M   'P 1'
#
loop_
_entity.id
_entity.type
_entity.pdbx_description
1 polymer ?
#
loop_
_entity_poly.entity_id
_entity_poly.type
_entity_poly.pdbx_seq_one_letter_code
_entity_poly.pdbx_strand_id
1 'polypeptide(L)'
;TDGTILIITSYNPETRSISDNLSAFMDEYKLRGGKRLITIESMNCKNLSEAHLWKERMASILEKYERTAAPSLIILLGQEAWASFISQNSEIAKKTPAMCGMVSANTVVLPEDSVDLVKWSPDSKDIFKDFPDYNIVSGYVYQYNVDKNIELMRRFYPNMKKVAFISDNTYGGLSMQAFVKKEMKKYPELELMLLDGRTSSFLEVSERIRHLSNDVCVLVGTWRIDC
;
A
#
# COMPACT_ATOMS: atom_id res chain seq x y z
N THR A 1 -31.11 -12.07 5.67
CA THR A 1 -30.01 -12.71 6.41
C THR A 1 -28.94 -11.67 6.66
N ASP A 2 -28.85 -11.28 7.93
CA ASP A 2 -27.89 -10.27 8.36
C ASP A 2 -26.48 -10.89 8.40
N GLY A 3 -25.76 -10.81 7.28
CA GLY A 3 -24.39 -11.28 7.21
C GLY A 3 -23.47 -10.49 8.13
N THR A 4 -22.29 -11.05 8.45
CA THR A 4 -21.27 -10.37 9.26
C THR A 4 -20.48 -9.37 8.43
N ILE A 5 -19.89 -8.36 9.09
CA ILE A 5 -18.87 -7.49 8.54
C ILE A 5 -17.51 -7.96 9.06
N LEU A 6 -16.59 -8.30 8.18
CA LEU A 6 -15.22 -8.68 8.52
C LEU A 6 -14.29 -7.49 8.28
N ILE A 7 -13.63 -7.03 9.34
CA ILE A 7 -12.59 -6.01 9.25
C ILE A 7 -11.23 -6.70 9.37
N ILE A 8 -10.35 -6.49 8.40
CA ILE A 8 -8.99 -7.03 8.41
C ILE A 8 -8.01 -5.86 8.46
N THR A 9 -7.17 -5.81 9.49
CA THR A 9 -6.20 -4.74 9.71
C THR A 9 -4.79 -5.20 9.37
N SER A 10 -3.96 -4.31 8.80
CA SER A 10 -2.54 -4.58 8.55
C SER A 10 -1.77 -4.79 9.84
N TYR A 11 -2.07 -3.99 10.86
CA TYR A 11 -1.36 -3.96 12.14
C TYR A 11 -2.29 -4.32 13.30
N ASN A 12 -1.70 -4.51 14.48
CA ASN A 12 -2.46 -4.77 15.69
C ASN A 12 -3.54 -3.68 15.89
N PRO A 13 -4.81 -4.08 16.09
CA PRO A 13 -5.92 -3.15 16.34
C PRO A 13 -5.73 -2.21 17.54
N GLU A 14 -4.87 -2.58 18.48
CA GLU A 14 -4.54 -1.76 19.65
C GLU A 14 -3.55 -0.61 19.34
N THR A 15 -2.90 -0.63 18.17
CA THR A 15 -2.06 0.51 17.77
C THR A 15 -2.93 1.75 17.59
N ARG A 16 -2.47 2.89 18.08
CA ARG A 16 -3.24 4.14 18.15
C ARG A 16 -3.94 4.50 16.84
N SER A 17 -3.22 4.46 15.72
CA SER A 17 -3.78 4.84 14.41
C SER A 17 -4.92 3.91 13.96
N ILE A 18 -4.83 2.61 14.23
CA ILE A 18 -5.87 1.64 13.91
C ILE A 18 -7.02 1.74 14.90
N SER A 19 -6.71 1.81 16.20
CA SER A 19 -7.70 1.94 17.28
C SER A 19 -8.61 3.16 17.09
N ASP A 20 -8.03 4.32 16.79
CA ASP A 20 -8.80 5.56 16.57
C ASP A 20 -9.76 5.42 15.37
N ASN A 21 -9.30 4.83 14.27
CA ASN A 21 -10.15 4.58 13.10
C ASN A 21 -11.25 3.56 13.37
N LEU A 22 -10.93 2.46 14.06
CA LEU A 22 -11.92 1.44 14.43
C LEU A 22 -12.98 1.99 15.37
N SER A 23 -12.57 2.75 16.39
CA SER A 23 -13.49 3.37 17.34
C SER A 23 -14.44 4.33 16.65
N ALA A 24 -13.91 5.23 15.81
CA ALA A 24 -14.72 6.16 15.04
C ALA A 24 -15.73 5.44 14.11
N PHE A 25 -15.28 4.38 13.45
CA PHE A 25 -16.15 3.56 12.61
C PHE A 25 -17.25 2.88 13.43
N MET A 26 -16.90 2.26 14.55
CA MET A 26 -17.87 1.56 15.41
C MET A 26 -18.94 2.52 15.98
N ASP A 27 -18.53 3.69 16.41
CA ASP A 27 -19.43 4.72 16.94
C ASP A 27 -20.39 5.22 15.87
N GLU A 28 -19.90 5.53 14.67
CA GLU A 28 -20.73 5.97 13.55
C GLU A 28 -21.65 4.85 13.05
N TYR A 29 -21.16 3.62 12.96
CA TYR A 29 -21.95 2.46 12.57
C TYR A 29 -23.13 2.25 13.53
N LYS A 30 -22.88 2.32 14.85
CA LYS A 30 -23.92 2.22 15.88
C LYS A 30 -24.90 3.40 15.82
N LEU A 31 -24.39 4.62 15.67
CA LEU A 31 -25.20 5.83 15.56
C LEU A 31 -26.19 5.76 14.38
N ARG A 32 -25.75 5.19 13.25
CA ARG A 32 -26.59 4.97 12.06
C ARG A 32 -27.48 3.73 12.13
N GLY A 33 -27.57 3.08 13.28
CA GLY A 33 -28.43 1.91 13.48
C GLY A 33 -27.88 0.62 12.87
N GLY A 34 -26.57 0.50 12.70
CA GLY A 34 -25.92 -0.72 12.24
C GLY A 34 -26.17 -1.88 13.20
N LYS A 35 -26.59 -3.04 12.67
CA LYS A 35 -27.00 -4.21 13.48
C LYS A 35 -26.19 -5.47 13.17
N ARG A 36 -25.41 -5.47 12.09
CA ARG A 36 -24.62 -6.65 11.71
C ARG A 36 -23.46 -6.86 12.70
N LEU A 37 -23.19 -8.11 12.98
CA LEU A 37 -22.00 -8.47 13.76
C LEU A 37 -20.74 -8.04 13.03
N ILE A 38 -19.82 -7.42 13.74
CA ILE A 38 -18.52 -7.03 13.24
C ILE A 38 -17.46 -7.94 13.86
N THR A 39 -16.64 -8.56 13.03
CA THR A 39 -15.49 -9.36 13.44
C THR A 39 -14.23 -8.67 12.96
N ILE A 40 -13.21 -8.63 13.79
CA ILE A 40 -11.91 -7.98 13.49
C ILE A 40 -10.83 -9.04 13.51
N GLU A 41 -10.06 -9.12 12.42
CA GLU A 41 -8.86 -9.95 12.28
C GLU A 41 -7.65 -9.04 12.04
N SER A 42 -6.50 -9.40 12.56
CA SER A 42 -5.26 -8.68 12.33
C SER A 42 -4.28 -9.51 11.51
N MET A 43 -3.72 -8.91 10.48
CA MET A 43 -2.61 -9.46 9.71
C MET A 43 -1.30 -9.43 10.50
N ASN A 44 -1.18 -8.50 11.45
CA ASN A 44 0.02 -8.29 12.25
C ASN A 44 1.29 -8.21 11.37
N CYS A 45 1.20 -7.45 10.28
CA CYS A 45 2.31 -7.26 9.34
C CYS A 45 3.46 -6.52 10.02
N LYS A 46 4.68 -6.89 9.67
CA LYS A 46 5.89 -6.27 10.21
C LYS A 46 6.82 -5.85 9.06
N ASN A 47 7.77 -6.69 8.71
CA ASN A 47 8.81 -6.37 7.75
C ASN A 47 8.42 -6.76 6.31
N LEU A 48 8.88 -6.01 5.33
CA LEU A 48 8.66 -6.28 3.91
C LEU A 48 9.17 -7.68 3.50
N SER A 49 10.20 -8.20 4.16
CA SER A 49 10.72 -9.57 3.93
C SER A 49 9.68 -10.68 4.18
N GLU A 50 8.63 -10.36 4.92
CA GLU A 50 7.51 -11.28 5.20
C GLU A 50 6.35 -11.16 4.20
N ALA A 51 6.49 -10.42 3.10
CA ALA A 51 5.37 -10.13 2.19
C ALA A 51 4.66 -11.39 1.66
N HIS A 52 5.41 -12.46 1.36
CA HIS A 52 4.83 -13.76 0.97
C HIS A 52 4.01 -14.39 2.11
N LEU A 53 4.44 -14.25 3.37
CA LEU A 53 3.72 -14.72 4.55
C LEU A 53 2.43 -13.91 4.79
N TRP A 54 2.40 -12.64 4.43
CA TRP A 54 1.16 -11.84 4.50
C TRP A 54 0.10 -12.40 3.58
N LYS A 55 0.50 -12.82 2.37
CA LYS A 55 -0.40 -13.47 1.43
C LYS A 55 -0.97 -14.77 2.01
N GLU A 56 -0.15 -15.61 2.61
CA GLU A 56 -0.56 -16.85 3.28
C GLU A 56 -1.51 -16.59 4.47
N ARG A 57 -1.21 -15.59 5.31
CA ARG A 57 -2.08 -15.21 6.44
C ARG A 57 -3.46 -14.76 5.95
N MET A 58 -3.51 -13.94 4.90
CA MET A 58 -4.78 -13.52 4.31
C MET A 58 -5.55 -14.73 3.77
N ALA A 59 -4.90 -15.65 3.08
CA ALA A 59 -5.52 -16.88 2.61
C ALA A 59 -6.13 -17.68 3.77
N SER A 60 -5.41 -17.84 4.87
CA SER A 60 -5.89 -18.55 6.06
C SER A 60 -7.09 -17.87 6.72
N ILE A 61 -7.09 -16.52 6.79
CA ILE A 61 -8.23 -15.76 7.31
C ILE A 61 -9.46 -16.00 6.41
N LEU A 62 -9.32 -15.83 5.11
CA LEU A 62 -10.44 -15.98 4.17
C LEU A 62 -10.99 -17.41 4.18
N GLU A 63 -10.13 -18.42 4.21
CA GLU A 63 -10.54 -19.84 4.28
C GLU A 63 -11.36 -20.15 5.54
N LYS A 64 -11.00 -19.57 6.68
CA LYS A 64 -11.78 -19.71 7.92
C LYS A 64 -13.23 -19.24 7.72
N TYR A 65 -13.44 -18.11 7.08
CA TYR A 65 -14.77 -17.55 6.84
C TYR A 65 -15.50 -18.26 5.69
N GLU A 66 -14.80 -18.76 4.72
CA GLU A 66 -15.37 -19.56 3.62
C GLU A 66 -15.99 -20.86 4.16
N ARG A 67 -15.33 -21.50 5.14
CA ARG A 67 -15.81 -22.72 5.79
C ARG A 67 -16.93 -22.52 6.81
N THR A 68 -17.05 -21.35 7.40
CA THR A 68 -18.06 -21.07 8.45
C THR A 68 -19.24 -20.31 7.90
N ALA A 69 -19.09 -19.04 7.64
CA ALA A 69 -20.12 -18.18 7.04
C ALA A 69 -19.42 -17.01 6.33
N ALA A 70 -19.56 -16.94 5.01
CA ALA A 70 -18.98 -15.85 4.24
C ALA A 70 -19.51 -14.49 4.73
N PRO A 71 -18.62 -13.50 4.94
CA PRO A 71 -19.04 -12.17 5.34
C PRO A 71 -19.83 -11.50 4.22
N SER A 72 -20.73 -10.60 4.59
CA SER A 72 -21.49 -9.79 3.63
C SER A 72 -20.69 -8.58 3.13
N LEU A 73 -19.64 -8.20 3.87
CA LEU A 73 -18.73 -7.12 3.56
C LEU A 73 -17.39 -7.39 4.20
N ILE A 74 -16.30 -7.14 3.46
CA ILE A 74 -14.94 -7.13 3.99
C ILE A 74 -14.42 -5.70 3.97
N ILE A 75 -13.89 -5.22 5.10
CA ILE A 75 -13.25 -3.90 5.21
C ILE A 75 -11.75 -4.13 5.49
N LEU A 76 -10.91 -3.58 4.64
CA LEU A 76 -9.46 -3.72 4.70
C LEU A 76 -8.84 -2.39 5.14
N LEU A 77 -8.16 -2.40 6.28
CA LEU A 77 -7.50 -1.22 6.84
C LEU A 77 -5.98 -1.36 6.81
N GLY A 78 -5.36 -0.54 5.96
CA GLY A 78 -3.93 -0.48 5.76
C GLY A 78 -3.48 -1.13 4.46
N GLN A 79 -2.33 -0.68 3.96
CA GLN A 79 -1.83 -1.04 2.63
C GLN A 79 -1.45 -2.52 2.52
N GLU A 80 -0.89 -3.10 3.57
CA GLU A 80 -0.45 -4.50 3.59
C GLU A 80 -1.64 -5.47 3.58
N ALA A 81 -2.70 -5.18 4.34
CA ALA A 81 -3.93 -5.97 4.32
C ALA A 81 -4.60 -5.89 2.96
N TRP A 82 -4.65 -4.69 2.37
CA TRP A 82 -5.19 -4.50 1.04
C TRP A 82 -4.40 -5.26 -0.02
N ALA A 83 -3.08 -5.11 -0.05
CA ALA A 83 -2.21 -5.81 -0.98
C ALA A 83 -2.34 -7.34 -0.84
N SER A 84 -2.42 -7.83 0.40
CA SER A 84 -2.60 -9.25 0.67
C SER A 84 -3.93 -9.77 0.13
N PHE A 85 -5.00 -8.99 0.27
CA PHE A 85 -6.33 -9.33 -0.20
C PHE A 85 -6.41 -9.41 -1.72
N ILE A 86 -5.95 -8.38 -2.44
CA ILE A 86 -5.99 -8.36 -3.91
C ILE A 86 -4.98 -9.32 -4.57
N SER A 87 -4.06 -9.86 -3.78
CA SER A 87 -3.12 -10.90 -4.23
C SER A 87 -3.69 -12.32 -4.10
N GLN A 88 -4.92 -12.47 -3.59
CA GLN A 88 -5.59 -13.76 -3.47
C GLN A 88 -6.22 -14.17 -4.81
N ASN A 89 -6.29 -15.48 -5.04
CA ASN A 89 -7.03 -16.04 -6.17
C ASN A 89 -8.17 -16.94 -5.65
N SER A 90 -8.95 -16.44 -4.68
CA SER A 90 -10.06 -17.15 -4.06
C SER A 90 -11.41 -16.53 -4.43
N GLU A 91 -12.44 -17.37 -4.48
CA GLU A 91 -13.80 -16.93 -4.79
C GLU A 91 -14.35 -15.94 -3.75
N ILE A 92 -14.06 -16.16 -2.46
CA ILE A 92 -14.51 -15.27 -1.41
C ILE A 92 -13.89 -13.87 -1.57
N ALA A 93 -12.60 -13.76 -1.93
CA ALA A 93 -11.94 -12.48 -2.16
C ALA A 93 -12.54 -11.74 -3.36
N LYS A 94 -12.89 -12.45 -4.43
CA LYS A 94 -13.42 -11.86 -5.65
C LYS A 94 -14.89 -11.48 -5.54
N LYS A 95 -15.71 -12.33 -4.91
CA LYS A 95 -17.17 -12.16 -4.90
C LYS A 95 -17.69 -11.31 -3.75
N THR A 96 -17.02 -11.34 -2.59
CA THR A 96 -17.48 -10.59 -1.43
C THR A 96 -17.28 -9.09 -1.65
N PRO A 97 -18.30 -8.25 -1.40
CA PRO A 97 -18.10 -6.81 -1.42
C PRO A 97 -16.96 -6.38 -0.49
N ALA A 98 -16.03 -5.58 -1.01
CA ALA A 98 -14.87 -5.12 -0.27
C ALA A 98 -14.76 -3.60 -0.27
N MET A 99 -14.33 -3.06 0.86
CA MET A 99 -13.98 -1.65 1.04
C MET A 99 -12.55 -1.54 1.56
N CYS A 100 -11.88 -0.45 1.26
CA CYS A 100 -10.55 -0.19 1.80
C CYS A 100 -10.45 1.19 2.46
N GLY A 101 -9.54 1.29 3.41
CA GLY A 101 -9.17 2.54 4.07
C GLY A 101 -7.69 2.53 4.44
N MET A 102 -7.10 3.71 4.58
CA MET A 102 -5.67 3.88 4.89
C MET A 102 -4.75 3.25 3.83
N VAL A 103 -5.14 3.30 2.56
CA VAL A 103 -4.39 2.75 1.43
C VAL A 103 -4.11 3.83 0.38
N SER A 104 -3.10 3.62 -0.46
CA SER A 104 -2.91 4.45 -1.64
C SER A 104 -3.67 3.89 -2.85
N ALA A 105 -3.99 4.74 -3.82
CA ALA A 105 -4.65 4.34 -5.06
C ALA A 105 -3.80 3.37 -5.91
N ASN A 106 -2.50 3.32 -5.66
CA ASN A 106 -1.56 2.38 -6.28
C ASN A 106 -1.15 1.31 -5.27
N THR A 107 -0.90 0.13 -5.78
CA THR A 107 -0.52 -1.06 -5.01
C THR A 107 0.42 -1.93 -5.82
N VAL A 108 0.98 -2.95 -5.20
CA VAL A 108 1.73 -4.02 -5.87
C VAL A 108 1.14 -5.38 -5.48
N VAL A 109 1.20 -6.34 -6.39
CA VAL A 109 0.81 -7.72 -6.10
C VAL A 109 1.93 -8.39 -5.32
N LEU A 110 1.57 -9.09 -4.24
CA LEU A 110 2.54 -9.78 -3.40
C LEU A 110 3.06 -11.06 -4.08
N PRO A 111 4.32 -11.43 -3.83
CA PRO A 111 4.90 -12.64 -4.41
C PRO A 111 4.32 -13.91 -3.76
N GLU A 112 4.38 -15.02 -4.50
CA GLU A 112 3.98 -16.35 -3.99
C GLU A 112 4.99 -16.87 -2.98
N ASP A 113 6.27 -16.70 -3.29
CA ASP A 113 7.39 -17.19 -2.50
C ASP A 113 8.27 -16.05 -1.98
N SER A 114 9.20 -16.38 -1.10
CA SER A 114 10.23 -15.45 -0.67
C SER A 114 11.03 -14.91 -1.86
N VAL A 115 11.23 -13.60 -1.90
CA VAL A 115 11.96 -12.90 -2.95
C VAL A 115 13.19 -12.20 -2.40
N ASP A 116 14.20 -12.03 -3.25
CA ASP A 116 15.30 -11.12 -2.97
C ASP A 116 14.80 -9.68 -2.99
N LEU A 117 14.65 -9.07 -1.82
CA LEU A 117 14.08 -7.72 -1.69
C LEU A 117 14.87 -6.65 -2.46
N VAL A 118 16.18 -6.82 -2.60
CA VAL A 118 17.04 -5.90 -3.32
C VAL A 118 16.69 -5.88 -4.81
N LYS A 119 16.33 -7.04 -5.35
CA LYS A 119 16.00 -7.23 -6.77
C LYS A 119 14.50 -7.12 -7.05
N TRP A 120 13.67 -7.19 -6.03
CA TRP A 120 12.23 -7.15 -6.22
C TRP A 120 11.76 -5.80 -6.74
N SER A 121 11.28 -5.79 -7.97
CA SER A 121 10.83 -4.58 -8.67
C SER A 121 9.45 -4.83 -9.31
N PRO A 122 8.39 -4.89 -8.49
CA PRO A 122 7.04 -5.15 -8.98
C PRO A 122 6.49 -3.97 -9.77
N ASP A 123 5.52 -4.27 -10.63
CA ASP A 123 4.74 -3.25 -11.33
C ASP A 123 3.71 -2.60 -10.40
N SER A 124 3.51 -1.29 -10.57
CA SER A 124 2.44 -0.57 -9.90
C SER A 124 1.09 -0.85 -10.57
N LYS A 125 0.10 -1.18 -9.75
CA LYS A 125 -1.29 -1.41 -10.14
C LYS A 125 -2.20 -0.33 -9.55
N ASP A 126 -3.23 0.04 -10.28
CA ASP A 126 -4.31 0.92 -9.80
C ASP A 126 -5.41 0.04 -9.17
N ILE A 127 -5.76 0.33 -7.93
CA ILE A 127 -6.72 -0.49 -7.16
C ILE A 127 -8.12 -0.51 -7.76
N PHE A 128 -8.51 0.47 -8.54
CA PHE A 128 -9.85 0.56 -9.15
C PHE A 128 -9.89 0.09 -10.59
N LYS A 129 -8.74 0.04 -11.28
CA LYS A 129 -8.69 -0.27 -12.71
C LYS A 129 -8.14 -1.65 -13.01
N ASP A 130 -7.14 -2.09 -12.21
CA ASP A 130 -6.36 -3.28 -12.55
C ASP A 130 -6.90 -4.56 -11.90
N PHE A 131 -8.00 -4.46 -11.13
CA PHE A 131 -8.63 -5.60 -10.42
C PHE A 131 -10.12 -5.74 -10.74
N PRO A 132 -10.50 -5.90 -12.02
CA PRO A 132 -11.91 -5.94 -12.43
C PRO A 132 -12.68 -7.15 -11.89
N ASP A 133 -11.98 -8.21 -11.51
CA ASP A 133 -12.58 -9.44 -10.97
C ASP A 133 -12.97 -9.31 -9.48
N TYR A 134 -12.52 -8.24 -8.81
CA TYR A 134 -12.83 -8.01 -7.40
C TYR A 134 -14.04 -7.08 -7.24
N ASN A 135 -14.90 -7.40 -6.28
CA ASN A 135 -16.08 -6.59 -5.98
C ASN A 135 -15.74 -5.44 -5.02
N ILE A 136 -14.96 -4.47 -5.52
CA ILE A 136 -14.57 -3.28 -4.75
C ILE A 136 -15.72 -2.27 -4.81
N VAL A 137 -16.43 -2.09 -3.70
CA VAL A 137 -17.65 -1.26 -3.66
C VAL A 137 -17.37 0.17 -3.24
N SER A 138 -16.33 0.43 -2.45
CA SER A 138 -15.93 1.76 -2.01
C SER A 138 -14.52 1.74 -1.41
N GLY A 139 -13.98 2.93 -1.15
CA GLY A 139 -12.72 3.06 -0.42
C GLY A 139 -12.32 4.51 -0.20
N TYR A 140 -11.56 4.74 0.87
CA TYR A 140 -10.84 5.99 1.09
C TYR A 140 -9.36 5.76 0.80
N VAL A 141 -8.86 6.42 -0.25
CA VAL A 141 -7.51 6.20 -0.77
C VAL A 141 -6.71 7.49 -0.85
N TYR A 142 -5.41 7.37 -0.62
CA TYR A 142 -4.46 8.43 -0.89
C TYR A 142 -4.07 8.42 -2.36
N GLN A 143 -3.97 9.60 -2.96
CA GLN A 143 -3.46 9.75 -4.33
C GLN A 143 -2.15 10.52 -4.30
N TYR A 144 -1.09 9.89 -4.79
CA TYR A 144 0.17 10.57 -5.04
C TYR A 144 0.15 11.20 -6.42
N ASN A 145 0.60 12.45 -6.51
CA ASN A 145 0.59 13.17 -7.77
C ASN A 145 2.02 13.49 -8.23
N VAL A 146 2.61 12.54 -8.93
CA VAL A 146 3.97 12.69 -9.48
C VAL A 146 4.01 13.80 -10.52
N ASP A 147 3.02 13.88 -11.41
CA ASP A 147 2.97 14.86 -12.48
C ASP A 147 3.03 16.30 -11.95
N LYS A 148 2.22 16.64 -10.93
CA LYS A 148 2.26 17.96 -10.30
C LYS A 148 3.58 18.28 -9.64
N ASN A 149 4.23 17.29 -9.03
CA ASN A 149 5.55 17.47 -8.44
C ASN A 149 6.61 17.74 -9.53
N ILE A 150 6.57 17.01 -10.64
CA ILE A 150 7.47 17.26 -11.79
C ILE A 150 7.24 18.65 -12.39
N GLU A 151 5.98 19.04 -12.59
CA GLU A 151 5.64 20.38 -13.07
C GLU A 151 6.15 21.49 -12.14
N LEU A 152 5.99 21.29 -10.83
CA LEU A 152 6.49 22.25 -9.84
C LEU A 152 8.02 22.34 -9.85
N MET A 153 8.71 21.19 -9.90
CA MET A 153 10.17 21.15 -10.01
C MET A 153 10.65 21.90 -11.26
N ARG A 154 10.02 21.70 -12.42
CA ARG A 154 10.37 22.39 -13.68
C ARG A 154 10.21 23.90 -13.61
N ARG A 155 9.22 24.39 -12.88
CA ARG A 155 9.03 25.84 -12.69
C ARG A 155 10.19 26.49 -11.96
N PHE A 156 10.74 25.82 -10.93
CA PHE A 156 11.85 26.33 -10.15
C PHE A 156 13.21 25.98 -10.74
N TYR A 157 13.29 24.84 -11.44
CA TYR A 157 14.53 24.29 -11.98
C TYR A 157 14.33 23.86 -13.45
N PRO A 158 14.16 24.82 -14.39
CA PRO A 158 13.84 24.51 -15.79
C PRO A 158 14.89 23.67 -16.50
N ASN A 159 16.14 23.67 -16.01
CA ASN A 159 17.26 22.91 -16.56
C ASN A 159 17.45 21.55 -15.90
N MET A 160 16.52 21.08 -15.07
CA MET A 160 16.65 19.78 -14.44
C MET A 160 16.66 18.66 -15.49
N LYS A 161 17.53 17.67 -15.27
CA LYS A 161 17.68 16.49 -16.14
C LYS A 161 17.35 15.19 -15.41
N LYS A 162 17.38 15.22 -14.07
CA LYS A 162 17.23 14.03 -13.25
C LYS A 162 16.27 14.27 -12.09
N VAL A 163 15.58 13.21 -11.70
CA VAL A 163 14.77 13.14 -10.49
C VAL A 163 15.36 12.05 -9.60
N ALA A 164 15.84 12.43 -8.42
CA ALA A 164 16.25 11.48 -7.39
C ALA A 164 15.06 11.18 -6.49
N PHE A 165 14.59 9.93 -6.48
CA PHE A 165 13.47 9.50 -5.66
C PHE A 165 13.95 8.73 -4.44
N ILE A 166 13.51 9.17 -3.26
CA ILE A 166 13.88 8.57 -1.97
C ILE A 166 12.73 7.67 -1.50
N SER A 167 13.04 6.41 -1.21
CA SER A 167 12.10 5.45 -0.61
C SER A 167 12.79 4.59 0.45
N ASP A 168 12.07 4.25 1.51
CA ASP A 168 12.53 3.35 2.55
C ASP A 168 12.35 1.86 2.17
N ASN A 169 12.69 0.97 3.10
CA ASN A 169 12.58 -0.48 2.95
C ASN A 169 11.23 -1.06 3.38
N THR A 170 10.19 -0.22 3.54
CA THR A 170 8.83 -0.65 3.88
C THR A 170 8.03 -1.02 2.62
N TYR A 171 6.88 -1.68 2.83
CA TYR A 171 5.91 -1.90 1.76
C TYR A 171 5.46 -0.58 1.10
N GLY A 172 5.22 0.45 1.91
CA GLY A 172 4.83 1.78 1.40
C GLY A 172 5.92 2.39 0.51
N GLY A 173 7.19 2.28 0.90
CA GLY A 173 8.33 2.72 0.10
C GLY A 173 8.44 1.97 -1.23
N LEU A 174 8.30 0.65 -1.21
CA LEU A 174 8.33 -0.18 -2.42
C LEU A 174 7.16 0.15 -3.37
N SER A 175 5.95 0.24 -2.83
CA SER A 175 4.74 0.54 -3.61
C SER A 175 4.81 1.93 -4.26
N MET A 176 5.29 2.93 -3.53
CA MET A 176 5.49 4.27 -4.04
C MET A 176 6.60 4.31 -5.10
N GLN A 177 7.70 3.58 -4.89
CA GLN A 177 8.77 3.47 -5.89
C GLN A 177 8.26 2.86 -7.21
N ALA A 178 7.45 1.79 -7.12
CA ALA A 178 6.82 1.18 -8.30
C ALA A 178 5.94 2.18 -9.04
N PHE A 179 5.16 2.98 -8.32
CA PHE A 179 4.32 4.02 -8.90
C PHE A 179 5.13 5.13 -9.55
N VAL A 180 6.17 5.65 -8.90
CA VAL A 180 7.05 6.67 -9.47
C VAL A 180 7.72 6.16 -10.74
N LYS A 181 8.24 4.93 -10.76
CA LYS A 181 8.79 4.32 -11.98
C LYS A 181 7.78 4.28 -13.13
N LYS A 182 6.51 3.98 -12.83
CA LYS A 182 5.43 3.96 -13.82
C LYS A 182 5.17 5.37 -14.37
N GLU A 183 5.03 6.35 -13.49
CA GLU A 183 4.74 7.74 -13.86
C GLU A 183 5.90 8.40 -14.63
N MET A 184 7.14 8.10 -14.24
CA MET A 184 8.33 8.64 -14.90
C MET A 184 8.49 8.20 -16.36
N LYS A 185 7.82 7.14 -16.80
CA LYS A 185 7.77 6.75 -18.22
C LYS A 185 7.13 7.82 -19.11
N LYS A 186 6.34 8.75 -18.54
CA LYS A 186 5.76 9.90 -19.25
C LYS A 186 6.78 10.99 -19.54
N TYR A 187 7.94 10.94 -18.91
CA TYR A 187 9.02 11.93 -18.97
C TYR A 187 10.32 11.28 -19.44
N PRO A 188 10.38 10.78 -20.69
CA PRO A 188 11.55 10.05 -21.19
C PRO A 188 12.83 10.90 -21.25
N GLU A 189 12.70 12.23 -21.20
CA GLU A 189 13.81 13.18 -21.16
C GLU A 189 14.43 13.35 -19.77
N LEU A 190 13.76 12.84 -18.71
CA LEU A 190 14.25 12.88 -17.35
C LEU A 190 14.78 11.51 -16.92
N GLU A 191 15.98 11.49 -16.36
CA GLU A 191 16.55 10.31 -15.74
C GLU A 191 15.99 10.12 -14.32
N LEU A 192 15.52 8.91 -13.98
CA LEU A 192 15.12 8.55 -12.62
C LEU A 192 16.31 7.90 -11.89
N MET A 193 16.73 8.52 -10.79
CA MET A 193 17.71 7.99 -9.85
C MET A 193 17.00 7.48 -8.60
N LEU A 194 17.19 6.22 -8.23
CA LEU A 194 16.61 5.65 -7.02
C LEU A 194 17.59 5.75 -5.86
N LEU A 195 17.13 6.35 -4.77
CA LEU A 195 17.78 6.37 -3.47
C LEU A 195 16.96 5.43 -2.56
N ASP A 196 17.28 4.15 -2.65
CA ASP A 196 16.47 3.04 -2.17
C ASP A 196 16.99 2.49 -0.84
N GLY A 197 16.20 2.62 0.21
CA GLY A 197 16.50 2.14 1.56
C GLY A 197 16.61 0.60 1.68
N ARG A 198 16.25 -0.15 0.64
CA ARG A 198 16.51 -1.60 0.59
C ARG A 198 17.95 -1.94 0.22
N THR A 199 18.65 -1.00 -0.42
CA THR A 199 20.04 -1.18 -0.91
C THR A 199 21.03 -0.25 -0.24
N SER A 200 20.57 0.80 0.41
CA SER A 200 21.43 1.85 0.98
C SER A 200 20.94 2.26 2.36
N SER A 201 21.86 2.44 3.28
CA SER A 201 21.59 2.98 4.59
C SER A 201 21.21 4.48 4.53
N PHE A 202 20.64 4.99 5.61
CA PHE A 202 20.37 6.43 5.75
C PHE A 202 21.59 7.30 5.52
N LEU A 203 22.75 6.88 6.06
CA LEU A 203 24.01 7.61 5.91
C LEU A 203 24.44 7.68 4.45
N GLU A 204 24.40 6.55 3.74
CA GLU A 204 24.75 6.49 2.32
C GLU A 204 23.82 7.32 1.46
N VAL A 205 22.51 7.27 1.72
CA VAL A 205 21.54 8.12 1.02
C VAL A 205 21.80 9.60 1.29
N SER A 206 22.08 9.97 2.55
CA SER A 206 22.41 11.35 2.93
C SER A 206 23.67 11.86 2.23
N GLU A 207 24.71 11.03 2.16
CA GLU A 207 25.93 11.38 1.44
C GLU A 207 25.70 11.54 -0.06
N ARG A 208 24.91 10.66 -0.67
CA ARG A 208 24.54 10.78 -2.09
C ARG A 208 23.78 12.07 -2.37
N ILE A 209 22.83 12.46 -1.49
CA ILE A 209 22.08 13.72 -1.62
C ILE A 209 23.00 14.94 -1.57
N ARG A 210 24.01 14.96 -0.68
CA ARG A 210 24.98 16.06 -0.57
C ARG A 210 25.82 16.26 -1.84
N HIS A 211 26.01 15.22 -2.61
CA HIS A 211 26.82 15.23 -3.82
C HIS A 211 26.01 15.28 -5.13
N LEU A 212 24.70 15.54 -5.04
CA LEU A 212 23.88 15.71 -6.24
C LEU A 212 24.28 16.97 -7.00
N SER A 213 24.31 16.85 -8.33
CA SER A 213 24.55 18.01 -9.21
C SER A 213 23.32 18.93 -9.26
N ASN A 214 23.54 20.16 -9.73
CA ASN A 214 22.49 21.20 -9.76
C ASN A 214 21.34 20.91 -10.75
N ASP A 215 21.45 19.87 -11.57
CA ASP A 215 20.44 19.43 -12.53
C ASP A 215 19.56 18.30 -11.98
N VAL A 216 19.69 17.96 -10.70
CA VAL A 216 18.92 16.92 -10.02
C VAL A 216 17.92 17.54 -9.04
N CYS A 217 16.65 17.21 -9.18
CA CYS A 217 15.62 17.50 -8.19
C CYS A 217 15.32 16.26 -7.33
N VAL A 218 15.05 16.45 -6.06
CA VAL A 218 14.76 15.35 -5.12
C VAL A 218 13.25 15.26 -4.88
N LEU A 219 12.70 14.08 -5.14
CA LEU A 219 11.33 13.71 -4.80
C LEU A 219 11.38 12.77 -3.59
N VAL A 220 10.81 13.22 -2.48
CA VAL A 220 10.79 12.42 -1.25
C VAL A 220 9.52 11.59 -1.20
N GLY A 221 9.67 10.28 -1.14
CA GLY A 221 8.61 9.33 -0.87
C GLY A 221 8.41 9.15 0.65
N THR A 222 8.74 7.97 1.15
CA THR A 222 8.73 7.67 2.58
C THR A 222 10.15 7.38 3.06
N TRP A 223 10.46 7.86 4.24
CA TRP A 223 11.68 7.45 4.95
C TRP A 223 11.36 7.38 6.44
N ARG A 224 11.16 6.17 6.92
CA ARG A 224 11.01 5.91 8.35
C ARG A 224 12.37 5.51 8.90
N ILE A 225 12.79 6.17 9.94
CA ILE A 225 13.97 5.76 10.71
C ILE A 225 13.50 4.60 11.58
N ASP A 226 14.01 3.41 11.35
CA ASP A 226 13.89 2.31 12.30
C ASP A 226 14.73 2.72 13.53
N CYS A 227 14.04 3.05 14.63
CA CYS A 227 14.64 3.32 15.93
C CYS A 227 14.99 2.00 16.62
#